data_770b988616751ca5942401800dbda0a4
#
_entry.id   770b988616751ca5942401800dbda0a4
#
_cell.length_a   1.000
_cell.length_b   1.000
_cell.length_c   1.000
_cell.angle_alpha   90.00
_cell.angle_beta   90.00
_cell.angle_gamma   90.00
#
_symmetry.space_group_name_H-M   'P 1'
#
loop_
_entity.id
_entity.type
_entity.pdbx_description
1 polymer ?
#
loop_
_entity_poly.entity_id
_entity_poly.type
_entity_poly.pdbx_seq_one_letter_code
_entity_poly.pdbx_strand_id
1 'polypeptide(L)'
;DNGNVIDLSRKKRIDEEVARRRARAEAGLNLGEFDQASLRHGLATTMGVNSDTGIAGLTLGGGFGKLGRKYGLSCDNLEAVEIVTADGERLHASTTDHPDLFWAIRGGGGNFGIVTAFHFRLHPIPARLPVCAVVYPWDQAREAMLHYDAFARAAPDDVAADAALVTQPSGERCLSISACHVGPDGTEETRQAALRPLVEFGNPVDAQLDFVPYLQMQSASDALFARGRRYYWKAQFLRQIRAEAVDALLAAYALAPSPGCLVVFQQVGGAIARVPDEATAYGNRSADFDCFPLAIWDDPADDDKHREWARGLWEAVRPYSTGGVYANNLGEEGAQRTRAAYGVNHSRLVAVKRQYDPDNAFRLNQNIDPA
;
A
#
# COMPACT_ATOMS: atom_id res chain seq x y z
N ASP A 1 11.42 8.02 -25.41
CA ASP A 1 11.61 6.61 -25.11
C ASP A 1 11.30 5.77 -26.35
N ASN A 2 12.21 4.87 -26.72
CA ASN A 2 12.05 3.97 -27.86
C ASN A 2 11.42 2.63 -27.42
N GLY A 3 10.36 2.67 -26.63
CA GLY A 3 9.68 1.50 -26.10
C GLY A 3 8.31 1.26 -26.75
N ASN A 4 7.83 0.02 -26.69
CA ASN A 4 6.46 -0.32 -27.03
C ASN A 4 5.55 -0.14 -25.81
N VAL A 5 4.35 0.41 -26.00
CA VAL A 5 3.31 0.48 -24.98
C VAL A 5 2.26 -0.59 -25.26
N ILE A 6 2.03 -1.44 -24.26
CA ILE A 6 0.95 -2.45 -24.29
C ILE A 6 -0.17 -1.94 -23.40
N ASP A 7 -1.23 -1.40 -24.02
CA ASP A 7 -2.39 -0.87 -23.30
C ASP A 7 -3.42 -1.96 -23.02
N LEU A 8 -3.65 -2.24 -21.72
CA LEU A 8 -4.65 -3.19 -21.24
C LEU A 8 -5.93 -2.49 -20.73
N SER A 9 -6.08 -1.18 -20.88
CA SER A 9 -7.20 -0.40 -20.31
C SER A 9 -8.60 -0.90 -20.75
N ARG A 10 -8.69 -1.63 -21.85
CA ARG A 10 -9.94 -2.26 -22.34
C ARG A 10 -10.22 -3.65 -21.75
N LYS A 11 -9.27 -4.25 -21.05
CA LYS A 11 -9.44 -5.55 -20.39
C LYS A 11 -9.99 -5.34 -18.97
N LYS A 12 -11.32 -5.17 -18.90
CA LYS A 12 -12.04 -4.80 -17.65
C LYS A 12 -13.12 -5.81 -17.25
N ARG A 13 -13.06 -7.03 -17.78
CA ARG A 13 -14.00 -8.07 -17.39
C ARG A 13 -13.64 -8.58 -15.98
N ILE A 14 -14.69 -8.76 -15.17
CA ILE A 14 -14.65 -9.49 -13.91
C ILE A 14 -15.68 -10.60 -13.93
N ASP A 15 -15.25 -11.81 -13.60
CA ASP A 15 -16.08 -13.02 -13.49
C ASP A 15 -16.03 -13.50 -12.04
N GLU A 16 -17.16 -13.46 -11.34
CA GLU A 16 -17.25 -13.74 -9.91
C GLU A 16 -17.88 -15.12 -9.66
N GLU A 17 -17.15 -15.99 -8.99
CA GLU A 17 -17.64 -17.26 -8.47
C GLU A 17 -18.04 -17.10 -6.99
N VAL A 18 -19.14 -16.41 -6.73
CA VAL A 18 -19.59 -16.00 -5.39
C VAL A 18 -19.63 -17.17 -4.40
N ALA A 19 -20.17 -18.33 -4.82
CA ALA A 19 -20.25 -19.52 -3.97
C ALA A 19 -18.89 -20.07 -3.53
N ARG A 20 -17.84 -19.82 -4.33
CA ARG A 20 -16.45 -20.20 -4.04
C ARG A 20 -15.63 -19.04 -3.48
N ARG A 21 -16.22 -17.86 -3.37
CA ARG A 21 -15.53 -16.63 -2.97
C ARG A 21 -14.28 -16.37 -3.80
N ARG A 22 -14.42 -16.37 -5.10
CA ARG A 22 -13.35 -16.16 -6.08
C ARG A 22 -13.77 -15.15 -7.11
N ALA A 23 -12.79 -14.45 -7.67
CA ALA A 23 -13.01 -13.58 -8.83
C ALA A 23 -11.84 -13.71 -9.80
N ARG A 24 -12.16 -13.88 -11.09
CA ARG A 24 -11.23 -13.68 -12.18
C ARG A 24 -11.38 -12.23 -12.65
N ALA A 25 -10.32 -11.45 -12.54
CA ALA A 25 -10.31 -10.02 -12.87
C ALA A 25 -9.28 -9.71 -13.96
N GLU A 26 -9.67 -9.08 -15.04
CA GLU A 26 -8.75 -8.67 -16.10
C GLU A 26 -7.89 -7.47 -15.66
N ALA A 27 -6.65 -7.41 -16.16
CA ALA A 27 -5.59 -6.54 -15.69
C ALA A 27 -5.81 -5.03 -15.92
N GLY A 28 -6.77 -4.64 -16.76
CA GLY A 28 -7.10 -3.24 -17.02
C GLY A 28 -8.07 -2.62 -16.02
N LEU A 29 -8.57 -3.39 -15.05
CA LEU A 29 -9.40 -2.87 -13.97
C LEU A 29 -8.61 -1.95 -13.04
N ASN A 30 -9.26 -0.92 -12.51
CA ASN A 30 -8.78 -0.19 -11.34
C ASN A 30 -9.43 -0.72 -10.05
N LEU A 31 -8.92 -0.26 -8.89
CA LEU A 31 -9.36 -0.73 -7.58
C LEU A 31 -10.85 -0.43 -7.35
N GLY A 32 -11.30 0.77 -7.70
CA GLY A 32 -12.72 1.16 -7.52
C GLY A 32 -13.67 0.31 -8.36
N GLU A 33 -13.30 -0.05 -9.58
CA GLU A 33 -14.10 -0.93 -10.44
C GLU A 33 -14.17 -2.35 -9.87
N PHE A 34 -13.04 -2.87 -9.36
CA PHE A 34 -12.99 -4.18 -8.72
C PHE A 34 -13.82 -4.22 -7.42
N ASP A 35 -13.61 -3.24 -6.53
CA ASP A 35 -14.34 -3.14 -5.26
C ASP A 35 -15.85 -2.99 -5.50
N GLN A 36 -16.25 -2.14 -6.46
CA GLN A 36 -17.66 -1.96 -6.79
C GLN A 36 -18.32 -3.26 -7.27
N ALA A 37 -17.60 -4.09 -8.02
CA ALA A 37 -18.14 -5.38 -8.47
C ALA A 37 -18.27 -6.35 -7.30
N SER A 38 -17.17 -6.64 -6.58
CA SER A 38 -17.13 -7.65 -5.51
C SER A 38 -18.07 -7.33 -4.34
N LEU A 39 -18.21 -6.05 -3.98
CA LEU A 39 -19.09 -5.62 -2.90
C LEU A 39 -20.59 -5.79 -3.17
N ARG A 40 -21.01 -5.95 -4.41
CA ARG A 40 -22.42 -6.33 -4.72
C ARG A 40 -22.82 -7.66 -4.08
N HIS A 41 -21.82 -8.48 -3.77
CA HIS A 41 -21.96 -9.78 -3.15
C HIS A 41 -21.50 -9.80 -1.67
N GLY A 42 -21.22 -8.63 -1.10
CA GLY A 42 -20.67 -8.52 0.27
C GLY A 42 -19.27 -9.13 0.41
N LEU A 43 -18.51 -9.16 -0.68
CA LEU A 43 -17.17 -9.74 -0.73
C LEU A 43 -16.14 -8.67 -1.12
N ALA A 44 -14.91 -8.81 -0.65
CA ALA A 44 -13.76 -7.99 -1.07
C ALA A 44 -12.45 -8.80 -0.95
N THR A 45 -11.38 -8.29 -1.51
CA THR A 45 -10.01 -8.75 -1.23
C THR A 45 -9.12 -7.55 -0.91
N THR A 46 -7.91 -7.80 -0.41
CA THR A 46 -6.99 -6.70 -0.13
C THR A 46 -6.64 -5.97 -1.43
N MET A 47 -6.95 -4.67 -1.45
CA MET A 47 -6.57 -3.73 -2.50
C MET A 47 -5.88 -2.53 -1.87
N GLY A 48 -5.38 -1.59 -2.68
CA GLY A 48 -4.74 -0.35 -2.23
C GLY A 48 -5.73 0.67 -1.65
N VAL A 49 -5.28 1.91 -1.53
CA VAL A 49 -6.02 2.99 -0.84
C VAL A 49 -6.49 4.11 -1.79
N ASN A 50 -6.29 3.98 -3.10
CA ASN A 50 -6.73 4.94 -4.11
C ASN A 50 -7.48 4.22 -5.22
N SER A 51 -8.73 4.60 -5.47
CA SER A 51 -9.65 3.92 -6.39
C SER A 51 -9.18 3.91 -7.85
N ASP A 52 -8.38 4.89 -8.25
CA ASP A 52 -7.86 5.04 -9.63
C ASP A 52 -6.62 4.16 -9.92
N THR A 53 -6.06 3.54 -8.89
CA THR A 53 -4.90 2.65 -9.03
C THR A 53 -5.28 1.39 -9.80
N GLY A 54 -4.46 0.99 -10.77
CA GLY A 54 -4.64 -0.27 -11.50
C GLY A 54 -4.36 -1.49 -10.63
N ILE A 55 -5.24 -2.51 -10.68
CA ILE A 55 -5.07 -3.76 -9.90
C ILE A 55 -3.77 -4.48 -10.23
N ALA A 56 -3.31 -4.41 -11.49
CA ALA A 56 -2.16 -5.15 -11.96
C ALA A 56 -0.86 -4.68 -11.29
N GLY A 57 -0.50 -3.41 -11.42
CA GLY A 57 0.73 -2.89 -10.83
C GLY A 57 0.74 -3.01 -9.31
N LEU A 58 -0.40 -2.73 -8.67
CA LEU A 58 -0.54 -2.90 -7.23
C LEU A 58 -0.25 -4.34 -6.79
N THR A 59 -0.96 -5.31 -7.35
CA THR A 59 -0.89 -6.73 -6.94
C THR A 59 0.47 -7.34 -7.21
N LEU A 60 1.06 -7.06 -8.40
CA LEU A 60 2.36 -7.62 -8.77
C LEU A 60 3.50 -7.15 -7.84
N GLY A 61 3.41 -5.95 -7.28
CA GLY A 61 4.38 -5.45 -6.30
C GLY A 61 4.06 -5.83 -4.85
N GLY A 62 2.95 -6.53 -4.59
CA GLY A 62 2.47 -6.92 -3.26
C GLY A 62 1.04 -6.48 -3.01
N GLY A 63 0.80 -5.20 -2.86
CA GLY A 63 -0.51 -4.58 -2.65
C GLY A 63 -0.99 -4.65 -1.20
N PHE A 64 -0.88 -3.56 -0.45
CA PHE A 64 -1.46 -3.46 0.88
C PHE A 64 -2.44 -2.28 0.99
N GLY A 65 -3.38 -2.41 1.89
CA GLY A 65 -4.42 -1.45 2.20
C GLY A 65 -5.20 -1.90 3.43
N LYS A 66 -6.37 -1.37 3.64
CA LYS A 66 -7.16 -1.53 4.86
C LYS A 66 -7.48 -2.98 5.25
N LEU A 67 -7.56 -3.89 4.29
CA LEU A 67 -7.81 -5.32 4.54
C LEU A 67 -6.54 -6.14 4.80
N GLY A 68 -5.35 -5.55 4.57
CA GLY A 68 -4.08 -6.27 4.57
C GLY A 68 -3.72 -6.91 5.90
N ARG A 69 -3.97 -6.25 7.02
CA ARG A 69 -3.69 -6.79 8.34
C ARG A 69 -4.50 -8.07 8.65
N LYS A 70 -5.72 -8.14 8.13
CA LYS A 70 -6.60 -9.31 8.34
C LYS A 70 -6.37 -10.41 7.32
N TYR A 71 -6.20 -10.07 6.05
CA TYR A 71 -6.24 -11.03 4.94
C TYR A 71 -4.93 -11.17 4.16
N GLY A 72 -3.85 -10.49 4.57
CA GLY A 72 -2.59 -10.47 3.83
C GLY A 72 -2.58 -9.45 2.68
N LEU A 73 -1.51 -9.44 1.92
CA LEU A 73 -1.35 -8.59 0.73
C LEU A 73 -2.33 -8.98 -0.39
N SER A 74 -2.51 -8.11 -1.39
CA SER A 74 -3.24 -8.47 -2.62
C SER A 74 -2.63 -9.72 -3.27
N CYS A 75 -1.30 -9.80 -3.35
CA CYS A 75 -0.60 -10.96 -3.92
C CYS A 75 -0.72 -12.24 -3.06
N ASP A 76 -0.98 -12.14 -1.76
CA ASP A 76 -1.24 -13.29 -0.89
C ASP A 76 -2.64 -13.89 -1.13
N ASN A 77 -3.53 -13.10 -1.70
CA ASN A 77 -4.89 -13.51 -2.06
C ASN A 77 -5.00 -14.00 -3.51
N LEU A 78 -3.88 -14.08 -4.25
CA LEU A 78 -3.86 -14.69 -5.57
C LEU A 78 -3.87 -16.22 -5.48
N GLU A 79 -4.69 -16.85 -6.32
CA GLU A 79 -4.71 -18.29 -6.53
C GLU A 79 -4.05 -18.69 -7.86
N ALA A 80 -4.15 -17.81 -8.88
CA ALA A 80 -3.51 -17.97 -10.19
C ALA A 80 -3.45 -16.65 -10.95
N VAL A 81 -2.70 -16.62 -12.04
CA VAL A 81 -2.71 -15.55 -13.04
C VAL A 81 -2.64 -16.11 -14.46
N GLU A 82 -3.14 -15.34 -15.42
CA GLU A 82 -2.91 -15.52 -16.85
C GLU A 82 -1.84 -14.52 -17.30
N ILE A 83 -0.75 -14.98 -17.87
CA ILE A 83 0.41 -14.15 -18.21
C ILE A 83 0.91 -14.46 -19.63
N VAL A 84 1.42 -13.45 -20.32
CA VAL A 84 2.17 -13.58 -21.57
C VAL A 84 3.63 -13.26 -21.29
N THR A 85 4.51 -14.21 -21.56
CA THR A 85 5.96 -14.11 -21.32
C THR A 85 6.69 -13.35 -22.43
N ALA A 86 8.00 -13.15 -22.29
CA ALA A 86 8.79 -12.38 -23.25
C ALA A 86 8.87 -13.02 -24.64
N ASP A 87 8.80 -14.34 -24.74
CA ASP A 87 8.73 -15.13 -25.96
C ASP A 87 7.32 -15.22 -26.58
N GLY A 88 6.31 -14.62 -25.94
CA GLY A 88 4.93 -14.57 -26.40
C GLY A 88 4.08 -15.77 -25.99
N GLU A 89 4.58 -16.68 -25.17
CA GLU A 89 3.80 -17.79 -24.65
C GLU A 89 2.72 -17.31 -23.68
N ARG A 90 1.53 -17.94 -23.75
CA ARG A 90 0.43 -17.71 -22.83
C ARG A 90 0.42 -18.79 -21.79
N LEU A 91 0.70 -18.42 -20.56
CA LEU A 91 0.77 -19.33 -19.44
C LEU A 91 -0.32 -19.04 -18.41
N HIS A 92 -0.76 -20.11 -17.75
CA HIS A 92 -1.52 -20.04 -16.51
C HIS A 92 -0.56 -20.39 -15.38
N ALA A 93 -0.25 -19.45 -14.49
CA ALA A 93 0.67 -19.68 -13.38
C ALA A 93 -0.09 -19.75 -12.05
N SER A 94 0.19 -20.80 -11.27
CA SER A 94 -0.43 -21.09 -9.98
C SER A 94 0.55 -21.83 -9.07
N THR A 95 0.12 -22.28 -7.90
CA THR A 95 0.94 -23.10 -7.00
C THR A 95 1.31 -24.48 -7.59
N THR A 96 0.57 -24.97 -8.58
CA THR A 96 0.78 -26.27 -9.23
C THR A 96 1.27 -26.16 -10.67
N ASP A 97 1.04 -25.01 -11.31
CA ASP A 97 1.43 -24.71 -12.68
C ASP A 97 2.42 -23.56 -12.70
N HIS A 98 3.62 -23.75 -13.27
CA HIS A 98 4.68 -22.73 -13.26
C HIS A 98 4.90 -22.08 -11.87
N PRO A 99 5.14 -22.87 -10.80
CA PRO A 99 5.12 -22.40 -9.42
C PRO A 99 6.20 -21.34 -9.13
N ASP A 100 7.35 -21.38 -9.80
CA ASP A 100 8.41 -20.38 -9.64
C ASP A 100 8.01 -19.05 -10.27
N LEU A 101 7.35 -19.06 -11.43
CA LEU A 101 6.79 -17.85 -12.03
C LEU A 101 5.70 -17.27 -11.15
N PHE A 102 4.78 -18.12 -10.66
CA PHE A 102 3.73 -17.70 -9.74
C PHE A 102 4.28 -17.12 -8.43
N TRP A 103 5.37 -17.69 -7.91
CA TRP A 103 6.08 -17.12 -6.78
C TRP A 103 6.64 -15.73 -7.10
N ALA A 104 7.32 -15.59 -8.24
CA ALA A 104 8.02 -14.36 -8.64
C ALA A 104 7.07 -13.18 -8.87
N ILE A 105 5.91 -13.40 -9.50
CA ILE A 105 4.93 -12.33 -9.75
C ILE A 105 4.20 -11.86 -8.50
N ARG A 106 4.29 -12.60 -7.39
CA ARG A 106 3.72 -12.22 -6.11
C ARG A 106 4.67 -11.35 -5.29
N GLY A 107 4.97 -10.14 -5.80
CA GLY A 107 5.84 -9.15 -5.19
C GLY A 107 7.04 -8.72 -6.03
N GLY A 108 7.39 -9.49 -7.09
CA GLY A 108 8.52 -9.17 -7.98
C GLY A 108 8.17 -8.18 -9.10
N GLY A 109 6.95 -7.67 -9.13
CA GLY A 109 6.51 -6.67 -10.12
C GLY A 109 6.32 -7.23 -11.51
N GLY A 110 6.32 -6.34 -12.50
CA GLY A 110 6.13 -6.65 -13.94
C GLY A 110 7.38 -7.16 -14.66
N ASN A 111 8.31 -7.82 -13.97
CA ASN A 111 9.60 -8.22 -14.54
C ASN A 111 9.56 -9.50 -15.39
N PHE A 112 8.47 -10.26 -15.39
CA PHE A 112 8.45 -11.64 -15.91
C PHE A 112 7.46 -11.82 -17.08
N GLY A 113 6.70 -10.82 -17.43
CA GLY A 113 5.68 -10.89 -18.48
C GLY A 113 4.53 -9.91 -18.25
N ILE A 114 3.57 -9.95 -19.15
CA ILE A 114 2.35 -9.16 -19.10
C ILE A 114 1.21 -10.01 -18.51
N VAL A 115 0.84 -9.78 -17.26
CA VAL A 115 -0.33 -10.42 -16.67
C VAL A 115 -1.60 -9.84 -17.29
N THR A 116 -2.46 -10.69 -17.81
CA THR A 116 -3.70 -10.31 -18.49
C THR A 116 -4.95 -10.52 -17.65
N ALA A 117 -4.90 -11.44 -16.66
CA ALA A 117 -5.93 -11.63 -15.65
C ALA A 117 -5.37 -12.22 -14.35
N PHE A 118 -6.04 -11.92 -13.27
CA PHE A 118 -5.75 -12.36 -11.90
C PHE A 118 -6.91 -13.18 -11.36
N HIS A 119 -6.63 -14.25 -10.65
CA HIS A 119 -7.62 -15.07 -9.94
C HIS A 119 -7.45 -14.82 -8.44
N PHE A 120 -8.38 -14.07 -7.86
CA PHE A 120 -8.36 -13.67 -6.44
C PHE A 120 -9.27 -14.53 -5.59
N ARG A 121 -8.83 -14.79 -4.35
CA ARG A 121 -9.69 -15.17 -3.23
C ARG A 121 -10.38 -13.91 -2.69
N LEU A 122 -11.68 -14.05 -2.41
CA LEU A 122 -12.49 -13.00 -1.81
C LEU A 122 -12.87 -13.35 -0.35
N HIS A 123 -13.13 -12.32 0.43
CA HIS A 123 -13.49 -12.43 1.85
C HIS A 123 -14.79 -11.70 2.14
N PRO A 124 -15.63 -12.21 3.07
CA PRO A 124 -16.82 -11.51 3.50
C PRO A 124 -16.47 -10.19 4.18
N ILE A 125 -17.17 -9.13 3.82
CA ILE A 125 -17.02 -7.80 4.41
C ILE A 125 -18.37 -7.31 4.90
N PRO A 126 -18.48 -6.73 6.11
CA PRO A 126 -19.70 -6.08 6.57
C PRO A 126 -20.12 -4.95 5.65
N ALA A 127 -21.42 -4.78 5.46
CA ALA A 127 -21.97 -3.72 4.60
C ALA A 127 -21.56 -2.32 5.06
N ARG A 128 -21.41 -2.14 6.37
CA ARG A 128 -20.88 -0.92 7.00
C ARG A 128 -19.81 -1.27 8.02
N LEU A 129 -18.75 -0.48 8.02
CA LEU A 129 -17.61 -0.62 8.91
C LEU A 129 -17.56 0.52 9.90
N PRO A 130 -17.22 0.28 11.18
CA PRO A 130 -16.87 1.37 12.06
C PRO A 130 -15.55 1.97 11.60
N VAL A 131 -15.52 3.27 11.50
CA VAL A 131 -14.34 4.07 11.15
C VAL A 131 -14.19 5.19 12.14
N CYS A 132 -12.97 5.57 12.48
CA CYS A 132 -12.70 6.82 13.18
C CYS A 132 -11.76 7.71 12.37
N ALA A 133 -11.93 9.01 12.54
CA ALA A 133 -11.03 10.05 12.07
C ALA A 133 -10.81 11.02 13.22
N VAL A 134 -9.55 11.25 13.59
CA VAL A 134 -9.17 12.09 14.73
C VAL A 134 -8.09 13.05 14.30
N VAL A 135 -8.24 14.32 14.67
CA VAL A 135 -7.27 15.36 14.34
C VAL A 135 -6.74 15.97 15.63
N TYR A 136 -5.44 15.86 15.84
CA TYR A 136 -4.75 16.46 16.98
C TYR A 136 -4.04 17.74 16.56
N PRO A 137 -4.10 18.81 17.38
CA PRO A 137 -3.35 20.02 17.13
C PRO A 137 -1.85 19.77 17.23
N TRP A 138 -1.05 20.66 16.63
CA TRP A 138 0.39 20.46 16.49
C TRP A 138 1.14 20.28 17.82
N ASP A 139 0.72 20.97 18.86
CA ASP A 139 1.31 20.90 20.20
C ASP A 139 1.10 19.53 20.89
N GLN A 140 0.09 18.74 20.45
CA GLN A 140 -0.16 17.38 20.91
C GLN A 140 0.33 16.31 19.92
N ALA A 141 0.85 16.70 18.77
CA ALA A 141 1.22 15.74 17.70
C ALA A 141 2.24 14.70 18.16
N ARG A 142 3.16 15.06 19.05
CA ARG A 142 4.18 14.15 19.59
C ARG A 142 3.55 13.03 20.42
N GLU A 143 2.78 13.39 21.41
CA GLU A 143 2.14 12.44 22.33
C GLU A 143 1.10 11.59 21.60
N ALA A 144 0.34 12.19 20.70
CA ALA A 144 -0.66 11.48 19.88
C ALA A 144 0.00 10.51 18.89
N MET A 145 1.16 10.81 18.32
CA MET A 145 1.90 9.88 17.47
C MET A 145 2.46 8.68 18.26
N LEU A 146 2.94 8.89 19.48
CA LEU A 146 3.39 7.81 20.36
C LEU A 146 2.21 6.94 20.82
N HIS A 147 1.06 7.56 21.10
CA HIS A 147 -0.17 6.83 21.38
C HIS A 147 -0.63 6.00 20.17
N TYR A 148 -0.58 6.57 18.96
CA TYR A 148 -0.86 5.86 17.72
C TYR A 148 0.04 4.65 17.53
N ASP A 149 1.38 4.76 17.75
CA ASP A 149 2.29 3.61 17.66
C ASP A 149 1.89 2.50 18.63
N ALA A 150 1.64 2.86 19.90
CA ALA A 150 1.24 1.90 20.92
C ALA A 150 -0.09 1.20 20.56
N PHE A 151 -1.09 1.98 20.14
CA PHE A 151 -2.37 1.46 19.67
C PHE A 151 -2.21 0.54 18.47
N ALA A 152 -1.54 1.00 17.41
CA ALA A 152 -1.41 0.28 16.15
C ALA A 152 -0.72 -1.08 16.32
N ARG A 153 0.34 -1.14 17.16
CA ARG A 153 1.06 -2.39 17.43
C ARG A 153 0.29 -3.35 18.34
N ALA A 154 -0.62 -2.85 19.18
CA ALA A 154 -1.47 -3.67 20.06
C ALA A 154 -2.80 -4.07 19.40
N ALA A 155 -3.20 -3.40 18.33
CA ALA A 155 -4.49 -3.59 17.66
C ALA A 155 -4.64 -5.01 17.10
N PRO A 156 -5.84 -5.61 17.20
CA PRO A 156 -6.12 -6.88 16.55
C PRO A 156 -6.04 -6.74 15.02
N ASP A 157 -5.91 -7.84 14.31
CA ASP A 157 -5.79 -7.86 12.86
C ASP A 157 -6.99 -7.26 12.13
N ASP A 158 -8.14 -7.27 12.78
CA ASP A 158 -9.38 -6.66 12.27
C ASP A 158 -9.32 -5.13 12.20
N VAL A 159 -8.35 -4.51 12.86
CA VAL A 159 -8.18 -3.06 12.88
C VAL A 159 -7.02 -2.66 11.99
N ALA A 160 -7.27 -1.71 11.09
CA ALA A 160 -6.25 -1.02 10.31
C ALA A 160 -6.28 0.47 10.68
N ALA A 161 -5.11 1.03 11.00
CA ALA A 161 -4.97 2.42 11.43
C ALA A 161 -3.81 3.08 10.69
N ASP A 162 -4.06 4.26 10.12
CA ASP A 162 -3.05 5.07 9.45
C ASP A 162 -2.95 6.42 10.15
N ALA A 163 -1.79 7.05 10.05
CA ALA A 163 -1.57 8.40 10.55
C ALA A 163 -0.93 9.29 9.48
N ALA A 164 -1.19 10.58 9.54
CA ALA A 164 -0.55 11.53 8.66
C ALA A 164 -0.27 12.87 9.38
N LEU A 165 0.92 13.40 9.21
CA LEU A 165 1.18 14.82 9.45
C LEU A 165 0.70 15.59 8.25
N VAL A 166 -0.18 16.54 8.46
CA VAL A 166 -0.80 17.34 7.40
C VAL A 166 -0.86 18.82 7.79
N THR A 167 -0.99 19.69 6.80
CA THR A 167 -1.27 21.11 7.01
C THR A 167 -2.68 21.39 6.49
N GLN A 168 -3.54 21.89 7.36
CA GLN A 168 -4.92 22.24 7.02
C GLN A 168 -4.99 23.45 6.06
N PRO A 169 -6.11 23.68 5.37
CA PRO A 169 -6.29 24.87 4.53
C PRO A 169 -6.11 26.19 5.29
N SER A 170 -6.31 26.21 6.62
CA SER A 170 -6.02 27.34 7.51
C SER A 170 -4.53 27.66 7.65
N GLY A 171 -3.63 26.73 7.23
CA GLY A 171 -2.19 26.80 7.45
C GLY A 171 -1.73 26.13 8.75
N GLU A 172 -2.64 25.64 9.56
CA GLU A 172 -2.32 24.96 10.82
C GLU A 172 -1.83 23.52 10.55
N ARG A 173 -0.71 23.17 11.17
CA ARG A 173 -0.19 21.80 11.15
C ARG A 173 -0.93 20.96 12.16
N CYS A 174 -1.19 19.71 11.81
CA CYS A 174 -1.85 18.77 12.71
C CYS A 174 -1.41 17.32 12.41
N LEU A 175 -1.71 16.44 13.36
CA LEU A 175 -1.67 14.99 13.16
C LEU A 175 -3.08 14.49 12.92
N SER A 176 -3.31 13.84 11.79
CA SER A 176 -4.57 13.14 11.49
C SER A 176 -4.34 11.64 11.67
N ILE A 177 -5.24 10.97 12.39
CA ILE A 177 -5.26 9.51 12.54
C ILE A 177 -6.59 9.01 12.02
N SER A 178 -6.56 7.98 11.18
CA SER A 178 -7.75 7.29 10.69
C SER A 178 -7.64 5.79 10.95
N ALA A 179 -8.72 5.17 11.42
CA ALA A 179 -8.74 3.73 11.61
C ALA A 179 -10.11 3.15 11.23
N CYS A 180 -10.13 1.85 10.93
CA CYS A 180 -11.35 1.10 10.66
C CYS A 180 -11.24 -0.31 11.23
N HIS A 181 -12.39 -0.91 11.54
CA HIS A 181 -12.50 -2.32 11.90
C HIS A 181 -13.17 -3.08 10.76
N VAL A 182 -12.41 -3.93 10.09
CA VAL A 182 -12.85 -4.64 8.87
C VAL A 182 -13.40 -6.04 9.13
N GLY A 183 -13.30 -6.54 10.35
CA GLY A 183 -13.76 -7.89 10.70
C GLY A 183 -15.29 -8.01 10.68
N PRO A 184 -15.83 -9.13 10.20
CA PRO A 184 -17.26 -9.41 10.22
C PRO A 184 -17.77 -9.87 11.60
N ASP A 185 -16.86 -10.29 12.47
CA ASP A 185 -17.19 -10.90 13.75
C ASP A 185 -17.52 -9.86 14.83
N GLY A 186 -18.34 -10.25 15.81
CA GLY A 186 -18.77 -9.38 16.90
C GLY A 186 -19.96 -8.49 16.56
N THR A 187 -20.44 -7.75 17.57
CA THR A 187 -21.51 -6.76 17.41
C THR A 187 -20.96 -5.44 16.86
N GLU A 188 -21.84 -4.59 16.37
CA GLU A 188 -21.44 -3.21 15.96
C GLU A 188 -20.77 -2.46 17.11
N GLU A 189 -21.29 -2.61 18.33
CA GLU A 189 -20.74 -1.98 19.52
C GLU A 189 -19.32 -2.45 19.83
N THR A 190 -19.05 -3.78 19.81
CA THR A 190 -17.70 -4.31 20.07
C THR A 190 -16.70 -3.90 19.02
N ARG A 191 -17.11 -3.86 17.74
CA ARG A 191 -16.26 -3.41 16.65
C ARG A 191 -15.93 -1.91 16.74
N GLN A 192 -16.91 -1.10 17.11
CA GLN A 192 -16.72 0.34 17.33
C GLN A 192 -15.84 0.61 18.57
N ALA A 193 -16.06 -0.16 19.66
CA ALA A 193 -15.27 -0.04 20.89
C ALA A 193 -13.76 -0.25 20.66
N ALA A 194 -13.38 -1.08 19.68
CA ALA A 194 -11.98 -1.29 19.33
C ALA A 194 -11.26 -0.02 18.83
N LEU A 195 -11.99 0.99 18.35
CA LEU A 195 -11.44 2.23 17.84
C LEU A 195 -11.47 3.38 18.87
N ARG A 196 -12.24 3.25 19.96
CA ARG A 196 -12.40 4.30 20.99
C ARG A 196 -11.08 4.81 21.59
N PRO A 197 -10.05 3.97 21.83
CA PRO A 197 -8.79 4.47 22.39
C PRO A 197 -8.12 5.56 21.55
N LEU A 198 -8.35 5.60 20.23
CA LEU A 198 -7.85 6.69 19.39
C LEU A 198 -8.66 7.98 19.55
N VAL A 199 -9.97 7.85 19.75
CA VAL A 199 -10.90 8.98 19.82
C VAL A 199 -10.87 9.65 21.19
N GLU A 200 -10.65 8.85 22.25
CA GLU A 200 -10.70 9.29 23.65
C GLU A 200 -9.34 9.78 24.19
N PHE A 201 -8.26 9.69 23.41
CA PHE A 201 -6.93 10.15 23.84
C PHE A 201 -6.81 11.67 23.70
N GLY A 202 -6.17 12.31 24.66
CA GLY A 202 -5.80 13.73 24.63
C GLY A 202 -6.97 14.69 24.44
N ASN A 203 -6.74 15.77 23.70
CA ASN A 203 -7.74 16.79 23.37
C ASN A 203 -7.73 17.07 21.85
N PRO A 204 -8.30 16.18 21.03
CA PRO A 204 -8.36 16.38 19.59
C PRO A 204 -9.22 17.62 19.23
N VAL A 205 -8.88 18.29 18.14
CA VAL A 205 -9.69 19.40 17.59
C VAL A 205 -10.88 18.88 16.78
N ASP A 206 -10.80 17.66 16.29
CA ASP A 206 -11.91 16.94 15.66
C ASP A 206 -11.77 15.43 15.94
N ALA A 207 -12.88 14.80 16.26
CA ALA A 207 -12.93 13.35 16.52
C ALA A 207 -14.28 12.78 16.09
N GLN A 208 -14.24 11.90 15.12
CA GLN A 208 -15.42 11.25 14.56
C GLN A 208 -15.29 9.71 14.71
N LEU A 209 -16.40 9.07 15.02
CA LEU A 209 -16.49 7.61 15.13
C LEU A 209 -17.86 7.17 14.60
N ASP A 210 -17.89 6.74 13.36
CA ASP A 210 -19.10 6.45 12.60
C ASP A 210 -19.06 5.08 11.90
N PHE A 211 -20.21 4.65 11.36
CA PHE A 211 -20.30 3.52 10.46
C PHE A 211 -20.46 4.00 9.02
N VAL A 212 -19.55 3.59 8.13
CA VAL A 212 -19.61 3.94 6.71
C VAL A 212 -19.59 2.69 5.83
N PRO A 213 -20.15 2.74 4.61
CA PRO A 213 -19.94 1.69 3.63
C PRO A 213 -18.46 1.52 3.28
N TYR A 214 -18.02 0.27 3.06
CA TYR A 214 -16.62 -0.02 2.68
C TYR A 214 -16.14 0.84 1.51
N LEU A 215 -16.95 0.96 0.45
CA LEU A 215 -16.56 1.74 -0.74
C LEU A 215 -16.35 3.23 -0.44
N GLN A 216 -17.15 3.80 0.47
CA GLN A 216 -16.98 5.19 0.90
C GLN A 216 -15.66 5.38 1.69
N MET A 217 -15.33 4.43 2.57
CA MET A 217 -14.06 4.44 3.29
C MET A 217 -12.88 4.29 2.31
N GLN A 218 -12.98 3.36 1.36
CA GLN A 218 -11.91 3.03 0.40
C GLN A 218 -11.60 4.19 -0.55
N SER A 219 -12.58 5.02 -0.90
CA SER A 219 -12.44 6.17 -1.79
C SER A 219 -12.21 7.50 -1.06
N ALA A 220 -12.11 7.50 0.27
CA ALA A 220 -12.04 8.73 1.07
C ALA A 220 -10.84 9.63 0.74
N SER A 221 -9.73 9.05 0.30
CA SER A 221 -8.51 9.78 -0.06
C SER A 221 -8.37 10.14 -1.54
N ASP A 222 -9.29 9.71 -2.41
CA ASP A 222 -9.15 9.88 -3.87
C ASP A 222 -8.97 11.34 -4.29
N ALA A 223 -9.69 12.26 -3.64
CA ALA A 223 -9.61 13.69 -3.94
C ALA A 223 -8.22 14.30 -3.68
N LEU A 224 -7.42 13.73 -2.77
CA LEU A 224 -6.06 14.19 -2.48
C LEU A 224 -5.09 13.86 -3.61
N PHE A 225 -5.37 12.82 -4.40
CA PHE A 225 -4.50 12.27 -5.43
C PHE A 225 -5.02 12.57 -6.84
N ALA A 226 -5.51 13.78 -7.08
CA ALA A 226 -6.04 14.23 -8.38
C ALA A 226 -4.96 14.14 -9.47
N ARG A 227 -5.34 13.62 -10.65
CA ARG A 227 -4.44 13.54 -11.81
C ARG A 227 -4.01 14.92 -12.29
N GLY A 228 -2.80 14.97 -12.88
CA GLY A 228 -2.27 16.19 -13.48
C GLY A 228 -1.48 17.09 -12.55
N ARG A 229 -1.47 16.80 -11.25
CA ARG A 229 -0.57 17.48 -10.30
C ARG A 229 0.81 16.84 -10.30
N ARG A 230 1.76 17.48 -9.66
CA ARG A 230 3.13 17.01 -9.45
C ARG A 230 3.22 16.32 -8.11
N TYR A 231 3.87 15.14 -8.08
CA TYR A 231 4.01 14.30 -6.89
C TYR A 231 5.45 13.86 -6.72
N TYR A 232 5.93 13.86 -5.50
CA TYR A 232 7.17 13.20 -5.13
C TYR A 232 7.06 12.60 -3.73
N TRP A 233 7.44 11.36 -3.60
CA TRP A 233 7.53 10.67 -2.31
C TRP A 233 8.79 9.83 -2.24
N LYS A 234 9.19 9.44 -1.03
CA LYS A 234 10.30 8.55 -0.77
C LYS A 234 9.99 7.71 0.46
N ALA A 235 9.82 6.39 0.28
CA ALA A 235 9.32 5.50 1.31
C ALA A 235 10.42 4.74 2.06
N GLN A 236 10.09 4.28 3.26
CA GLN A 236 10.88 3.36 4.06
C GLN A 236 10.01 2.65 5.09
N PHE A 237 10.37 1.42 5.44
CA PHE A 237 9.67 0.67 6.47
C PHE A 237 10.22 0.93 7.87
N LEU A 238 9.29 0.97 8.86
CA LEU A 238 9.59 1.04 10.28
C LEU A 238 8.96 -0.16 11.00
N ARG A 239 9.60 -0.63 12.08
CA ARG A 239 9.00 -1.58 13.04
C ARG A 239 8.29 -0.88 14.18
N GLN A 240 8.70 0.34 14.49
CA GLN A 240 8.18 1.13 15.60
C GLN A 240 8.41 2.61 15.32
N ILE A 241 7.47 3.44 15.75
CA ILE A 241 7.60 4.89 15.71
C ILE A 241 8.14 5.36 17.09
N ARG A 242 9.46 5.35 17.25
CA ARG A 242 10.12 5.72 18.50
C ARG A 242 10.05 7.21 18.76
N ALA A 243 10.17 7.62 20.01
CA ALA A 243 10.14 9.03 20.42
C ALA A 243 11.14 9.90 19.65
N GLU A 244 12.38 9.40 19.50
CA GLU A 244 13.44 10.11 18.77
C GLU A 244 13.12 10.25 17.28
N ALA A 245 12.43 9.24 16.69
CA ALA A 245 11.95 9.31 15.32
C ALA A 245 10.82 10.35 15.17
N VAL A 246 9.91 10.42 16.16
CA VAL A 246 8.85 11.45 16.18
C VAL A 246 9.47 12.85 16.29
N ASP A 247 10.45 13.06 17.17
CA ASP A 247 11.10 14.35 17.33
C ASP A 247 11.79 14.79 16.02
N ALA A 248 12.55 13.89 15.37
CA ALA A 248 13.18 14.15 14.08
C ALA A 248 12.15 14.45 12.98
N LEU A 249 11.05 13.71 12.96
CA LEU A 249 9.96 13.84 12.01
C LEU A 249 9.26 15.20 12.13
N LEU A 250 8.88 15.58 13.36
CA LEU A 250 8.20 16.85 13.61
C LEU A 250 9.08 18.05 13.27
N ALA A 251 10.39 17.98 13.62
CA ALA A 251 11.35 19.01 13.26
C ALA A 251 11.50 19.17 11.74
N ALA A 252 11.59 18.06 11.00
CA ALA A 252 11.71 18.08 9.54
C ALA A 252 10.39 18.49 8.85
N TYR A 253 9.23 18.06 9.37
CA TYR A 253 7.94 18.46 8.86
C TYR A 253 7.67 19.97 9.04
N ALA A 254 8.18 20.55 10.12
CA ALA A 254 8.07 22.00 10.36
C ALA A 254 8.69 22.86 9.22
N LEU A 255 9.56 22.28 8.40
CA LEU A 255 10.20 22.91 7.25
C LEU A 255 9.44 22.67 5.92
N ALA A 256 8.24 22.11 5.97
CA ALA A 256 7.44 21.82 4.77
C ALA A 256 7.22 23.08 3.93
N PRO A 257 7.55 23.07 2.62
CA PRO A 257 7.50 24.25 1.77
C PRO A 257 6.09 24.70 1.37
N SER A 258 5.09 23.83 1.53
CA SER A 258 3.71 24.12 1.19
C SER A 258 2.72 23.26 1.96
N PRO A 259 1.43 23.62 2.04
CA PRO A 259 0.38 22.77 2.63
C PRO A 259 0.17 21.44 1.89
N GLY A 260 0.63 21.30 0.66
CA GLY A 260 0.59 20.03 -0.08
C GLY A 260 1.64 19.02 0.35
N CYS A 261 2.46 19.33 1.36
CA CYS A 261 3.43 18.41 1.95
C CYS A 261 2.78 17.66 3.12
N LEU A 262 2.92 16.34 3.11
CA LEU A 262 2.41 15.48 4.19
C LEU A 262 3.40 14.34 4.48
N VAL A 263 3.28 13.73 5.64
CA VAL A 263 3.97 12.46 5.95
C VAL A 263 2.94 11.43 6.28
N VAL A 264 2.96 10.32 5.58
CA VAL A 264 1.98 9.25 5.74
C VAL A 264 2.64 8.06 6.45
N PHE A 265 1.90 7.48 7.38
CA PHE A 265 2.18 6.19 8.01
C PHE A 265 1.04 5.25 7.68
N GLN A 266 1.30 4.25 6.85
CA GLN A 266 0.37 3.17 6.60
C GLN A 266 0.72 1.98 7.49
N GLN A 267 -0.24 1.55 8.31
CA GLN A 267 -0.04 0.37 9.15
C GLN A 267 -0.04 -0.90 8.31
N VAL A 268 0.98 -1.71 8.48
CA VAL A 268 1.13 -3.06 7.91
C VAL A 268 1.17 -4.10 9.04
N GLY A 269 1.83 -5.23 8.90
CA GLY A 269 1.86 -6.25 9.96
C GLY A 269 0.64 -7.19 9.92
N GLY A 270 0.25 -7.76 11.04
CA GLY A 270 -0.87 -8.71 11.12
C GLY A 270 -0.69 -9.94 10.22
N ALA A 271 -1.69 -10.28 9.39
CA ALA A 271 -1.61 -11.40 8.46
C ALA A 271 -0.46 -11.26 7.45
N ILE A 272 -0.07 -10.04 7.08
CA ILE A 272 1.07 -9.79 6.19
C ILE A 272 2.36 -10.33 6.81
N ALA A 273 2.58 -10.05 8.10
CA ALA A 273 3.79 -10.45 8.82
C ALA A 273 3.83 -11.95 9.15
N ARG A 274 2.70 -12.66 9.13
CA ARG A 274 2.64 -14.11 9.38
C ARG A 274 3.02 -14.96 8.16
N VAL A 275 3.02 -14.39 6.97
CA VAL A 275 3.51 -15.08 5.78
C VAL A 275 5.04 -15.05 5.79
N PRO A 276 5.75 -16.19 5.68
CA PRO A 276 7.21 -16.20 5.61
C PRO A 276 7.74 -15.35 4.44
N ASP A 277 8.87 -14.67 4.63
CA ASP A 277 9.46 -13.79 3.60
C ASP A 277 9.72 -14.53 2.28
N GLU A 278 10.03 -15.82 2.33
CA GLU A 278 10.34 -16.63 1.13
C GLU A 278 9.09 -17.26 0.47
N ALA A 279 7.91 -17.15 1.08
CA ALA A 279 6.68 -17.76 0.55
C ALA A 279 6.17 -17.08 -0.73
N THR A 280 6.54 -15.81 -0.92
CA THR A 280 6.29 -15.03 -2.14
C THR A 280 7.53 -14.20 -2.46
N ALA A 281 7.57 -13.52 -3.60
CA ALA A 281 8.67 -12.62 -3.93
C ALA A 281 8.64 -11.30 -3.13
N TYR A 282 7.50 -10.95 -2.49
CA TYR A 282 7.42 -9.80 -1.60
C TYR A 282 8.25 -10.07 -0.33
N GLY A 283 9.28 -9.27 -0.13
CA GLY A 283 10.09 -9.25 1.10
C GLY A 283 9.58 -8.21 2.11
N ASN A 284 10.35 -8.00 3.16
CA ASN A 284 10.09 -6.95 4.16
C ASN A 284 8.77 -7.12 4.97
N ARG A 285 8.35 -8.36 5.20
CA ARG A 285 7.09 -8.66 5.91
C ARG A 285 7.10 -8.33 7.40
N SER A 286 8.28 -8.14 7.97
CA SER A 286 8.47 -7.81 9.40
C SER A 286 8.28 -6.33 9.74
N ALA A 287 7.88 -5.50 8.77
CA ALA A 287 7.56 -4.10 9.00
C ALA A 287 6.18 -3.95 9.64
N ASP A 288 6.02 -2.94 10.51
CA ASP A 288 4.73 -2.56 11.08
C ASP A 288 4.15 -1.30 10.44
N PHE A 289 5.01 -0.46 9.85
CA PHE A 289 4.60 0.78 9.17
C PHE A 289 5.37 0.99 7.87
N ASP A 290 4.66 1.43 6.82
CA ASP A 290 5.25 2.11 5.67
C ASP A 290 5.17 3.61 5.91
N CYS A 291 6.34 4.27 5.96
CA CYS A 291 6.47 5.69 6.25
C CYS A 291 7.04 6.42 5.05
N PHE A 292 6.32 7.44 4.58
CA PHE A 292 6.82 8.25 3.48
C PHE A 292 6.39 9.72 3.56
N PRO A 293 7.37 10.65 3.48
CA PRO A 293 7.06 12.02 3.08
C PRO A 293 6.52 12.04 1.66
N LEU A 294 5.46 12.80 1.46
CA LEU A 294 4.80 13.01 0.17
C LEU A 294 4.62 14.51 -0.04
N ALA A 295 5.11 15.01 -1.15
CA ALA A 295 4.89 16.38 -1.58
C ALA A 295 3.99 16.40 -2.82
N ILE A 296 3.00 17.30 -2.81
CA ILE A 296 2.05 17.53 -3.90
C ILE A 296 2.07 19.03 -4.20
N TRP A 297 2.33 19.38 -5.47
CA TRP A 297 2.38 20.80 -5.91
C TRP A 297 1.98 20.91 -7.38
N ASP A 298 1.89 22.14 -7.89
CA ASP A 298 1.40 22.37 -9.25
C ASP A 298 2.45 23.05 -10.14
N ASP A 299 3.23 24.01 -9.60
CA ASP A 299 4.21 24.77 -10.37
C ASP A 299 5.53 24.01 -10.55
N PRO A 300 5.98 23.71 -11.78
CA PRO A 300 7.29 23.10 -12.03
C PRO A 300 8.48 23.85 -11.43
N ALA A 301 8.38 25.17 -11.26
CA ALA A 301 9.44 25.97 -10.63
C ALA A 301 9.70 25.56 -9.16
N ASP A 302 8.76 24.91 -8.54
CA ASP A 302 8.81 24.45 -7.16
C ASP A 302 9.34 23.03 -6.98
N ASP A 303 9.73 22.35 -8.08
CA ASP A 303 10.17 20.94 -8.05
C ASP A 303 11.28 20.67 -7.05
N ASP A 304 12.35 21.47 -7.10
CA ASP A 304 13.55 21.20 -6.30
C ASP A 304 13.25 21.35 -4.81
N LYS A 305 12.57 22.42 -4.38
CA LYS A 305 12.27 22.64 -2.96
C LYS A 305 11.40 21.53 -2.34
N HIS A 306 10.45 20.98 -3.13
CA HIS A 306 9.57 19.92 -2.65
C HIS A 306 10.31 18.56 -2.59
N ARG A 307 11.14 18.28 -3.60
CA ARG A 307 11.98 17.07 -3.62
C ARG A 307 13.05 17.09 -2.53
N GLU A 308 13.71 18.23 -2.32
CA GLU A 308 14.70 18.40 -1.27
C GLU A 308 14.09 18.21 0.13
N TRP A 309 12.93 18.81 0.38
CA TRP A 309 12.21 18.63 1.62
C TRP A 309 11.88 17.15 1.88
N ALA A 310 11.30 16.47 0.91
CA ALA A 310 10.91 15.05 1.07
C ALA A 310 12.13 14.14 1.29
N ARG A 311 13.25 14.42 0.59
CA ARG A 311 14.52 13.71 0.80
C ARG A 311 15.12 14.00 2.18
N GLY A 312 15.12 15.27 2.61
CA GLY A 312 15.62 15.67 3.91
C GLY A 312 14.85 15.03 5.06
N LEU A 313 13.52 14.98 4.96
CA LEU A 313 12.69 14.30 5.96
C LEU A 313 12.94 12.79 5.96
N TRP A 314 13.01 12.16 4.79
CA TRP A 314 13.34 10.73 4.67
C TRP A 314 14.69 10.41 5.32
N GLU A 315 15.74 11.23 5.09
CA GLU A 315 17.06 11.06 5.72
C GLU A 315 17.00 11.23 7.23
N ALA A 316 16.21 12.18 7.76
CA ALA A 316 16.07 12.39 9.20
C ALA A 316 15.45 11.17 9.91
N VAL A 317 14.56 10.43 9.24
CA VAL A 317 13.90 9.24 9.79
C VAL A 317 14.67 7.94 9.47
N ARG A 318 15.56 7.95 8.48
CA ARG A 318 16.34 6.78 8.02
C ARG A 318 17.06 6.00 9.13
N PRO A 319 17.65 6.60 10.18
CA PRO A 319 18.28 5.85 11.26
C PRO A 319 17.35 4.90 12.02
N TYR A 320 16.04 5.10 11.94
CA TYR A 320 15.00 4.31 12.61
C TYR A 320 14.33 3.29 11.68
N SER A 321 14.71 3.27 10.40
CA SER A 321 14.15 2.38 9.39
C SER A 321 14.71 0.97 9.48
N THR A 322 13.97 0.00 8.90
CA THR A 322 14.44 -1.38 8.71
C THR A 322 15.48 -1.51 7.58
N GLY A 323 15.65 -0.46 6.77
CA GLY A 323 16.42 -0.47 5.52
C GLY A 323 15.62 -0.96 4.31
N GLY A 324 14.50 -1.65 4.52
CA GLY A 324 13.59 -2.10 3.48
C GLY A 324 12.70 -0.98 2.93
N VAL A 325 12.05 -1.27 1.81
CA VAL A 325 11.10 -0.37 1.16
C VAL A 325 10.07 -1.18 0.34
N TYR A 326 8.87 -0.63 0.19
CA TYR A 326 7.86 -1.19 -0.69
C TYR A 326 8.20 -0.91 -2.16
N ALA A 327 8.24 -1.95 -3.00
CA ALA A 327 8.64 -1.82 -4.40
C ALA A 327 7.75 -0.82 -5.19
N ASN A 328 6.44 -0.79 -4.91
CA ASN A 328 5.52 0.14 -5.55
C ASN A 328 5.68 1.61 -5.09
N ASN A 329 6.40 1.84 -3.98
CA ASN A 329 6.72 3.19 -3.50
C ASN A 329 8.13 3.65 -3.93
N LEU A 330 8.86 2.84 -4.70
CA LEU A 330 10.14 3.25 -5.28
C LEU A 330 9.94 4.08 -6.55
N GLY A 331 10.61 5.23 -6.60
CA GLY A 331 10.90 5.93 -7.83
C GLY A 331 12.20 5.42 -8.48
N GLU A 332 12.88 6.28 -9.26
CA GLU A 332 14.21 6.01 -9.81
C GLU A 332 15.29 6.20 -8.73
N GLU A 333 15.43 5.23 -7.83
CA GLU A 333 16.34 5.30 -6.68
C GLU A 333 17.59 4.42 -6.84
N GLY A 334 17.74 3.74 -7.98
CA GLY A 334 18.92 2.93 -8.33
C GLY A 334 18.89 1.50 -7.77
N ALA A 335 19.82 0.68 -8.26
CA ALA A 335 19.86 -0.78 -8.02
C ALA A 335 19.94 -1.18 -6.55
N GLN A 336 20.59 -0.37 -5.69
CA GLN A 336 20.69 -0.68 -4.26
C GLN A 336 19.30 -0.66 -3.58
N ARG A 337 18.47 0.33 -3.93
CA ARG A 337 17.12 0.45 -3.37
C ARG A 337 16.19 -0.62 -3.93
N THR A 338 16.33 -0.95 -5.22
CA THR A 338 15.62 -2.09 -5.84
C THR A 338 15.94 -3.40 -5.11
N ARG A 339 17.22 -3.66 -4.81
CA ARG A 339 17.61 -4.83 -4.00
C ARG A 339 17.03 -4.80 -2.59
N ALA A 340 17.00 -3.63 -1.95
CA ALA A 340 16.39 -3.48 -0.62
C ALA A 340 14.88 -3.77 -0.62
N ALA A 341 14.17 -3.46 -1.70
CA ALA A 341 12.75 -3.78 -1.86
C ALA A 341 12.49 -5.30 -1.92
N TYR A 342 13.35 -6.03 -2.62
CA TYR A 342 13.22 -7.49 -2.77
C TYR A 342 13.89 -8.27 -1.63
N GLY A 343 14.80 -7.66 -0.87
CA GLY A 343 15.44 -8.24 0.30
C GLY A 343 16.10 -9.60 0.01
N VAL A 344 15.82 -10.58 0.86
CA VAL A 344 16.37 -11.95 0.75
C VAL A 344 15.94 -12.68 -0.53
N ASN A 345 14.87 -12.23 -1.16
CA ASN A 345 14.27 -12.85 -2.36
C ASN A 345 14.96 -12.46 -3.67
N HIS A 346 15.83 -11.43 -3.67
CA HIS A 346 16.44 -10.89 -4.89
C HIS A 346 17.15 -11.94 -5.72
N SER A 347 17.97 -12.80 -5.12
CA SER A 347 18.74 -13.83 -5.86
C SER A 347 17.84 -14.85 -6.55
N ARG A 348 16.74 -15.27 -5.91
CA ARG A 348 15.76 -16.17 -6.52
C ARG A 348 14.99 -15.49 -7.65
N LEU A 349 14.65 -14.20 -7.49
CA LEU A 349 14.04 -13.40 -8.55
C LEU A 349 14.92 -13.31 -9.79
N VAL A 350 16.25 -13.13 -9.64
CA VAL A 350 17.20 -13.15 -10.75
C VAL A 350 17.20 -14.51 -11.47
N ALA A 351 17.14 -15.62 -10.73
CA ALA A 351 17.08 -16.94 -11.34
C ALA A 351 15.80 -17.16 -12.18
N VAL A 352 14.63 -16.73 -11.65
CA VAL A 352 13.36 -16.80 -12.38
C VAL A 352 13.36 -15.83 -13.59
N LYS A 353 13.95 -14.65 -13.45
CA LYS A 353 14.11 -13.68 -14.55
C LYS A 353 14.90 -14.27 -15.71
N ARG A 354 16.01 -14.95 -15.42
CA ARG A 354 16.81 -15.65 -16.45
C ARG A 354 16.01 -16.69 -17.23
N GLN A 355 15.06 -17.33 -16.59
CA GLN A 355 14.23 -18.36 -17.22
C GLN A 355 13.14 -17.76 -18.11
N TYR A 356 12.45 -16.71 -17.70
CA TYR A 356 11.25 -16.18 -18.38
C TYR A 356 11.49 -14.90 -19.18
N ASP A 357 12.58 -14.18 -18.91
CA ASP A 357 12.96 -12.99 -19.65
C ASP A 357 14.49 -12.79 -19.66
N PRO A 358 15.25 -13.73 -20.30
CA PRO A 358 16.72 -13.70 -20.33
C PRO A 358 17.27 -12.46 -21.04
N ASP A 359 16.54 -11.90 -22.00
CA ASP A 359 16.95 -10.72 -22.77
C ASP A 359 16.55 -9.40 -22.09
N ASN A 360 16.00 -9.47 -20.87
CA ASN A 360 15.57 -8.32 -20.08
C ASN A 360 14.63 -7.37 -20.86
N ALA A 361 13.64 -7.93 -21.56
CA ALA A 361 12.64 -7.16 -22.30
C ALA A 361 11.77 -6.31 -21.36
N PHE A 362 11.41 -6.84 -20.18
CA PHE A 362 10.61 -6.15 -19.15
C PHE A 362 11.52 -5.50 -18.12
N ARG A 363 12.03 -4.29 -18.41
CA ARG A 363 13.03 -3.58 -17.59
C ARG A 363 12.66 -2.15 -17.14
N LEU A 364 11.49 -1.65 -17.50
CA LEU A 364 11.11 -0.25 -17.28
C LEU A 364 10.37 -0.01 -15.94
N ASN A 365 10.43 -0.97 -15.03
CA ASN A 365 9.96 -0.88 -13.64
C ASN A 365 11.16 -1.02 -12.69
N GLN A 366 10.93 -1.52 -11.47
CA GLN A 366 12.02 -1.88 -10.53
C GLN A 366 12.76 -3.12 -11.09
N ASN A 367 13.67 -2.89 -12.03
CA ASN A 367 14.30 -3.93 -12.84
C ASN A 367 15.05 -4.97 -12.01
N ILE A 368 14.78 -6.23 -12.30
CA ILE A 368 15.57 -7.38 -11.86
C ILE A 368 16.44 -7.78 -13.03
N ASP A 369 17.72 -7.41 -12.98
CA ASP A 369 18.69 -7.72 -14.03
C ASP A 369 18.98 -9.22 -14.05
N PRO A 370 18.81 -9.93 -15.20
CA PRO A 370 19.13 -11.34 -15.33
C PRO A 370 20.63 -11.62 -15.39
N ALA A 371 21.52 -10.62 -15.60
CA ALA A 371 22.96 -10.77 -15.74
C ALA A 371 23.68 -11.24 -14.46
#